data_9f859861e4b4cf3533663d81eb98fb54
#
_entry.id   9f859861e4b4cf3533663d81eb98fb54
#
_cell.length_a   1.000
_cell.length_b   1.000
_cell.length_c   1.000
_cell.angle_alpha   90.00
_cell.angle_beta   90.00
_cell.angle_gamma   90.00
#
_symmetry.space_group_name_H-M   'P 1'
#
loop_
_entity.id
_entity.type
_entity.pdbx_description
1 polymer ?
#
loop_
_entity_poly.entity_id
_entity_poly.type
_entity_poly.pdbx_seq_one_letter_code
_entity_poly.pdbx_strand_id
1 'polypeptide(L)'
;QAMELVEGSGLDALITAEERVPEDKVLRLTLDIVRGLDAAWNAGLMHRDIKPANVLQSPDGVAKIVDFGLSLLHSESDVEREIWVTPYYAAPETLLRGEEDFRTDMYALGATMYHLLVGAPPRVDASQSSDVLLETKKNLPRLEQVVNDVSPMTCFIVDRLMAFDREDRFSSYPELMDAVEQALEEYTLAMQESGLTWSERRAAEARRVRRRKCRIIVISSVASVVALGLGIWG
;
A
#
# COMPACT_ATOMS: atom_id res chain seq x y z
N GLN A 1 12.06 -32.47 1.87
CA GLN A 1 12.01 -31.17 2.61
C GLN A 1 11.07 -31.36 3.78
N ALA A 2 11.48 -31.03 4.99
CA ALA A 2 10.60 -30.88 6.13
C ALA A 2 10.18 -29.40 6.18
N MET A 3 8.87 -29.13 6.16
CA MET A 3 8.34 -27.78 6.29
C MET A 3 7.56 -27.67 7.60
N GLU A 4 7.63 -26.52 8.27
CA GLU A 4 6.75 -26.26 9.40
C GLU A 4 5.29 -26.22 8.92
N LEU A 5 4.41 -26.90 9.61
CA LEU A 5 2.98 -26.74 9.41
C LEU A 5 2.53 -25.44 10.04
N VAL A 6 2.19 -24.46 9.23
CA VAL A 6 1.64 -23.20 9.71
C VAL A 6 0.11 -23.33 9.77
N GLU A 7 -0.43 -23.33 10.99
CA GLU A 7 -1.88 -23.18 11.17
C GLU A 7 -2.26 -21.72 10.93
N GLY A 8 -3.20 -21.47 10.01
CA GLY A 8 -3.61 -20.12 9.67
C GLY A 8 -4.44 -20.06 8.39
N SER A 9 -4.86 -18.86 8.02
CA SER A 9 -5.56 -18.59 6.76
C SER A 9 -4.78 -17.60 5.92
N GLY A 10 -4.84 -17.74 4.60
CA GLY A 10 -4.22 -16.78 3.67
C GLY A 10 -4.82 -15.39 3.82
N LEU A 11 -4.03 -14.35 3.54
CA LEU A 11 -4.52 -12.97 3.55
C LEU A 11 -5.58 -12.71 2.46
N ASP A 12 -5.64 -13.52 1.42
CA ASP A 12 -6.71 -13.52 0.42
C ASP A 12 -8.07 -13.91 1.02
N ALA A 13 -8.10 -14.89 1.93
CA ALA A 13 -9.29 -15.23 2.69
C ALA A 13 -9.71 -14.09 3.63
N LEU A 14 -8.74 -13.37 4.21
CA LEU A 14 -9.00 -12.21 5.05
C LEU A 14 -9.66 -11.07 4.24
N ILE A 15 -9.16 -10.76 3.05
CA ILE A 15 -9.76 -9.77 2.14
C ILE A 15 -11.21 -10.16 1.79
N THR A 16 -11.43 -11.45 1.49
CA THR A 16 -12.77 -11.94 1.17
C THR A 16 -13.75 -11.80 2.34
N ALA A 17 -13.28 -11.96 3.56
CA ALA A 17 -14.11 -11.88 4.76
C ALA A 17 -14.40 -10.45 5.23
N GLU A 18 -13.44 -9.55 5.10
CA GLU A 18 -13.48 -8.19 5.64
C GLU A 18 -13.75 -7.12 4.56
N GLU A 19 -13.81 -7.50 3.26
CA GLU A 19 -13.83 -6.61 2.09
C GLU A 19 -12.61 -5.69 2.02
N ARG A 20 -12.21 -5.08 3.15
CA ARG A 20 -11.03 -4.24 3.34
C ARG A 20 -10.46 -4.48 4.73
N VAL A 21 -9.14 -4.58 4.83
CA VAL A 21 -8.46 -4.82 6.10
C VAL A 21 -8.14 -3.49 6.78
N PRO A 22 -8.43 -3.33 8.09
CA PRO A 22 -8.10 -2.12 8.84
C PRO A 22 -6.61 -1.76 8.75
N GLU A 23 -6.31 -0.46 8.67
CA GLU A 23 -4.96 0.06 8.44
C GLU A 23 -3.94 -0.42 9.47
N ASP A 24 -4.26 -0.37 10.76
CA ASP A 24 -3.36 -0.84 11.83
C ASP A 24 -3.04 -2.32 11.71
N LYS A 25 -4.03 -3.13 11.30
CA LYS A 25 -3.83 -4.54 11.04
C LYS A 25 -2.91 -4.77 9.83
N VAL A 26 -3.09 -4.00 8.74
CA VAL A 26 -2.21 -4.05 7.57
C VAL A 26 -0.78 -3.68 7.95
N LEU A 27 -0.57 -2.62 8.73
CA LEU A 27 0.76 -2.20 9.16
C LEU A 27 1.45 -3.27 10.03
N ARG A 28 0.73 -3.92 10.96
CA ARG A 28 1.27 -5.03 11.77
C ARG A 28 1.66 -6.23 10.92
N LEU A 29 0.76 -6.66 10.03
CA LEU A 29 1.05 -7.76 9.08
C LEU A 29 2.26 -7.42 8.21
N THR A 30 2.37 -6.18 7.76
CA THR A 30 3.50 -5.70 6.96
C THR A 30 4.82 -5.81 7.73
N LEU A 31 4.87 -5.43 9.00
CA LEU A 31 6.07 -5.58 9.82
C LEU A 31 6.53 -7.04 9.91
N ASP A 32 5.61 -7.97 10.12
CA ASP A 32 5.96 -9.39 10.18
C ASP A 32 6.49 -9.90 8.84
N ILE A 33 5.84 -9.49 7.72
CA ILE A 33 6.28 -9.85 6.36
C ILE A 33 7.68 -9.27 6.08
N VAL A 34 7.93 -8.00 6.41
CA VAL A 34 9.23 -7.35 6.18
C VAL A 34 10.33 -8.03 6.98
N ARG A 35 10.09 -8.41 8.24
CA ARG A 35 11.04 -9.19 9.06
C ARG A 35 11.36 -10.54 8.42
N GLY A 36 10.36 -11.21 7.87
CA GLY A 36 10.54 -12.47 7.14
C GLY A 36 11.36 -12.29 5.86
N LEU A 37 11.09 -11.24 5.08
CA LEU A 37 11.83 -10.92 3.86
C LEU A 37 13.29 -10.51 4.16
N ASP A 38 13.52 -9.72 5.19
CA ASP A 38 14.87 -9.35 5.63
C ASP A 38 15.69 -10.58 6.05
N ALA A 39 15.09 -11.48 6.82
CA ALA A 39 15.75 -12.73 7.22
C ALA A 39 16.06 -13.61 5.99
N ALA A 40 15.16 -13.71 5.02
CA ALA A 40 15.38 -14.45 3.78
C ALA A 40 16.51 -13.83 2.94
N TRP A 41 16.49 -12.50 2.77
CA TRP A 41 17.51 -11.78 2.03
C TRP A 41 18.91 -11.95 2.65
N ASN A 42 19.02 -11.87 3.99
CA ASN A 42 20.26 -12.11 4.71
C ASN A 42 20.75 -13.57 4.58
N ALA A 43 19.86 -14.50 4.25
CA ALA A 43 20.19 -15.88 3.90
C ALA A 43 20.48 -16.10 2.40
N GLY A 44 20.48 -15.01 1.58
CA GLY A 44 20.71 -15.07 0.14
C GLY A 44 19.51 -15.52 -0.67
N LEU A 45 18.29 -15.39 -0.13
CA LEU A 45 17.04 -15.82 -0.77
C LEU A 45 16.17 -14.61 -1.10
N MET A 46 15.49 -14.67 -2.25
CA MET A 46 14.40 -13.80 -2.64
C MET A 46 13.12 -14.63 -2.75
N HIS A 47 11.99 -14.04 -2.43
CA HIS A 47 10.71 -14.75 -2.53
C HIS A 47 10.13 -14.75 -3.95
N ARG A 48 10.12 -13.60 -4.62
CA ARG A 48 9.66 -13.38 -6.01
C ARG A 48 8.17 -13.57 -6.30
N ASP A 49 7.38 -14.01 -5.32
CA ASP A 49 5.93 -14.22 -5.48
C ASP A 49 5.16 -13.80 -4.21
N ILE A 50 5.48 -12.63 -3.67
CA ILE A 50 4.73 -12.06 -2.54
C ILE A 50 3.35 -11.62 -3.04
N LYS A 51 2.31 -12.20 -2.44
CA LYS A 51 0.89 -11.89 -2.68
C LYS A 51 0.05 -12.37 -1.51
N PRO A 52 -1.21 -11.92 -1.37
CA PRO A 52 -2.06 -12.32 -0.24
C PRO A 52 -2.17 -13.83 -0.02
N ALA A 53 -2.22 -14.62 -1.08
CA ALA A 53 -2.32 -16.08 -0.99
C ALA A 53 -1.07 -16.75 -0.41
N ASN A 54 0.12 -16.11 -0.53
CA ASN A 54 1.41 -16.65 -0.05
C ASN A 54 1.82 -16.09 1.31
N VAL A 55 0.89 -15.44 2.00
CA VAL A 55 1.09 -14.98 3.38
C VAL A 55 -0.04 -15.53 4.24
N LEU A 56 0.27 -16.30 5.25
CA LEU A 56 -0.68 -16.85 6.20
C LEU A 56 -0.72 -15.99 7.47
N GLN A 57 -1.91 -15.70 7.98
CA GLN A 57 -2.10 -15.15 9.30
C GLN A 57 -2.41 -16.28 10.26
N SER A 58 -1.55 -16.47 11.27
CA SER A 58 -1.75 -17.43 12.35
C SER A 58 -2.90 -17.00 13.30
N PRO A 59 -3.44 -17.90 14.14
CA PRO A 59 -4.52 -17.57 15.08
C PRO A 59 -4.18 -16.48 16.09
N ASP A 60 -2.91 -16.29 16.41
CA ASP A 60 -2.37 -15.21 17.27
C ASP A 60 -2.12 -13.89 16.50
N GLY A 61 -2.44 -13.85 15.21
CA GLY A 61 -2.43 -12.65 14.40
C GLY A 61 -1.10 -12.35 13.69
N VAL A 62 -0.08 -13.21 13.82
CA VAL A 62 1.24 -13.05 13.21
C VAL A 62 1.20 -13.48 11.74
N ALA A 63 1.81 -12.69 10.86
CA ALA A 63 1.94 -13.05 9.45
C ALA A 63 3.19 -13.90 9.22
N LYS A 64 3.04 -14.98 8.45
CA LYS A 64 4.11 -15.87 8.02
C LYS A 64 4.10 -16.02 6.50
N ILE A 65 5.26 -15.81 5.88
CA ILE A 65 5.45 -16.03 4.45
C ILE A 65 5.58 -17.52 4.18
N VAL A 66 4.90 -18.01 3.17
CA VAL A 66 4.94 -19.41 2.73
C VAL A 66 5.33 -19.49 1.25
N ASP A 67 5.69 -20.69 0.78
CA ASP A 67 5.99 -20.96 -0.63
C ASP A 67 7.23 -20.25 -1.21
N PHE A 68 8.33 -20.24 -0.43
CA PHE A 68 9.66 -19.88 -0.95
C PHE A 68 10.16 -20.83 -2.08
N GLY A 69 9.46 -21.94 -2.33
CA GLY A 69 9.90 -23.02 -3.21
C GLY A 69 10.02 -22.70 -4.69
N LEU A 70 9.32 -21.68 -5.19
CA LEU A 70 9.39 -21.29 -6.60
C LEU A 70 10.66 -20.47 -6.92
N SER A 71 11.26 -19.82 -5.92
CA SER A 71 12.46 -19.01 -6.11
C SER A 71 13.73 -19.84 -6.33
N LEU A 72 13.80 -21.07 -5.84
CA LEU A 72 14.96 -21.95 -5.99
C LEU A 72 14.97 -22.75 -7.30
N LEU A 73 13.82 -22.94 -7.93
CA LEU A 73 13.71 -23.73 -9.18
C LEU A 73 14.07 -22.94 -10.45
N HIS A 74 14.32 -21.64 -10.35
CA HIS A 74 14.59 -20.76 -11.49
C HIS A 74 16.07 -20.50 -11.77
N SER A 75 17.00 -21.17 -11.08
CA SER A 75 18.44 -20.93 -11.25
C SER A 75 19.09 -21.67 -12.43
N GLU A 76 18.40 -22.54 -13.16
CA GLU A 76 19.05 -23.43 -14.14
C GLU A 76 18.46 -23.53 -15.56
N SER A 77 17.59 -22.67 -16.02
CA SER A 77 17.33 -22.62 -17.48
C SER A 77 16.68 -21.32 -17.96
N ASP A 78 17.44 -20.53 -18.69
CA ASP A 78 17.02 -19.30 -19.39
C ASP A 78 16.08 -19.52 -20.60
N VAL A 79 15.44 -20.66 -20.75
CA VAL A 79 14.83 -21.05 -22.04
C VAL A 79 13.31 -21.18 -21.98
N GLU A 80 12.56 -20.80 -21.15
CA GLU A 80 11.09 -20.69 -21.19
C GLU A 80 10.54 -20.27 -19.81
N ARG A 81 10.85 -19.06 -19.38
CA ARG A 81 10.04 -18.43 -18.35
C ARG A 81 8.68 -18.07 -18.96
N GLU A 82 7.76 -19.02 -19.03
CA GLU A 82 6.36 -18.66 -18.99
C GLU A 82 6.14 -17.90 -17.68
N ILE A 83 5.82 -16.60 -17.80
CA ILE A 83 5.62 -15.73 -16.65
C ILE A 83 4.31 -16.15 -15.98
N TRP A 84 4.34 -17.15 -15.12
CA TRP A 84 3.26 -17.50 -14.19
C TRP A 84 3.20 -16.48 -13.01
N VAL A 85 3.55 -15.24 -13.29
CA VAL A 85 3.49 -14.17 -12.31
C VAL A 85 2.09 -13.58 -12.37
N THR A 86 1.43 -13.46 -11.24
CA THR A 86 0.16 -12.73 -11.15
C THR A 86 0.46 -11.26 -11.46
N PRO A 87 0.07 -10.70 -12.62
CA PRO A 87 0.55 -9.39 -13.10
C PRO A 87 0.30 -8.23 -12.15
N TYR A 88 -0.66 -8.38 -11.25
CA TYR A 88 -1.02 -7.37 -10.25
C TYR A 88 0.12 -7.06 -9.28
N TYR A 89 0.89 -8.09 -8.86
CA TYR A 89 1.95 -7.97 -7.85
C TYR A 89 3.35 -7.95 -8.44
N ALA A 90 3.49 -8.30 -9.72
CA ALA A 90 4.77 -8.31 -10.41
C ALA A 90 5.40 -6.93 -10.47
N ALA A 91 6.68 -6.83 -10.12
CA ALA A 91 7.43 -5.59 -10.29
C ALA A 91 7.67 -5.26 -11.76
N PRO A 92 7.84 -3.97 -12.15
CA PRO A 92 8.16 -3.58 -13.52
C PRO A 92 9.39 -4.31 -14.07
N GLU A 93 10.47 -4.43 -13.28
CA GLU A 93 11.70 -5.11 -13.66
C GLU A 93 11.49 -6.61 -13.96
N THR A 94 10.56 -7.27 -13.27
CA THR A 94 10.18 -8.66 -13.56
C THR A 94 9.52 -8.78 -14.94
N LEU A 95 8.64 -7.85 -15.30
CA LEU A 95 8.01 -7.81 -16.63
C LEU A 95 9.01 -7.48 -17.74
N LEU A 96 10.00 -6.65 -17.43
CA LEU A 96 11.08 -6.27 -18.33
C LEU A 96 12.15 -7.37 -18.48
N ARG A 97 12.07 -8.46 -17.71
CA ARG A 97 13.12 -9.49 -17.60
C ARG A 97 14.49 -8.88 -17.24
N GLY A 98 14.45 -7.83 -16.41
CA GLY A 98 15.63 -7.13 -15.92
C GLY A 98 16.25 -7.84 -14.71
N GLU A 99 17.27 -7.20 -14.15
CA GLU A 99 17.88 -7.68 -12.91
C GLU A 99 16.92 -7.45 -11.72
N GLU A 100 16.72 -8.50 -10.95
CA GLU A 100 15.90 -8.50 -9.73
C GLU A 100 16.79 -8.47 -8.49
N ASP A 101 16.39 -7.70 -7.50
CA ASP A 101 16.96 -7.68 -6.17
C ASP A 101 15.83 -7.63 -5.11
N PHE A 102 16.20 -7.49 -3.83
CA PHE A 102 15.22 -7.44 -2.72
C PHE A 102 14.11 -6.39 -2.93
N ARG A 103 14.32 -5.36 -3.73
CA ARG A 103 13.33 -4.33 -4.05
C ARG A 103 12.21 -4.84 -4.95
N THR A 104 12.41 -5.96 -5.64
CA THR A 104 11.36 -6.67 -6.38
C THR A 104 10.30 -7.22 -5.42
N ASP A 105 10.73 -7.85 -4.30
CA ASP A 105 9.82 -8.30 -3.25
C ASP A 105 9.15 -7.12 -2.53
N MET A 106 9.83 -5.97 -2.39
CA MET A 106 9.23 -4.74 -1.85
C MET A 106 8.07 -4.24 -2.70
N TYR A 107 8.19 -4.25 -4.04
CA TYR A 107 7.09 -3.87 -4.93
C TYR A 107 5.88 -4.80 -4.74
N ALA A 108 6.12 -6.09 -4.71
CA ALA A 108 5.08 -7.10 -4.50
C ALA A 108 4.40 -6.95 -3.14
N LEU A 109 5.16 -6.60 -2.08
CA LEU A 109 4.62 -6.23 -0.78
C LEU A 109 3.76 -4.97 -0.84
N GLY A 110 4.20 -3.93 -1.53
CA GLY A 110 3.42 -2.71 -1.75
C GLY A 110 2.08 -2.99 -2.43
N ALA A 111 2.08 -3.82 -3.48
CA ALA A 111 0.86 -4.26 -4.17
C ALA A 111 -0.04 -5.12 -3.27
N THR A 112 0.55 -5.91 -2.37
CA THR A 112 -0.18 -6.69 -1.35
C THR A 112 -0.83 -5.75 -0.32
N MET A 113 -0.09 -4.76 0.22
CA MET A 113 -0.64 -3.73 1.11
C MET A 113 -1.78 -2.95 0.46
N TYR A 114 -1.58 -2.53 -0.81
CA TYR A 114 -2.64 -1.88 -1.59
C TYR A 114 -3.89 -2.74 -1.64
N HIS A 115 -3.76 -4.04 -1.98
CA HIS A 115 -4.90 -4.94 -2.06
C HIS A 115 -5.64 -5.10 -0.71
N LEU A 116 -4.91 -5.21 0.39
CA LEU A 116 -5.49 -5.29 1.73
C LEU A 116 -6.27 -4.00 2.10
N LEU A 117 -5.70 -2.82 1.79
CA LEU A 117 -6.28 -1.52 2.13
C LEU A 117 -7.46 -1.12 1.23
N VAL A 118 -7.43 -1.51 -0.04
CA VAL A 118 -8.45 -1.14 -1.05
C VAL A 118 -9.55 -2.19 -1.17
N GLY A 119 -9.25 -3.46 -0.83
CA GLY A 119 -10.13 -4.62 -1.05
C GLY A 119 -10.07 -5.17 -2.48
N ALA A 120 -9.20 -4.61 -3.32
CA ALA A 120 -8.97 -5.07 -4.70
C ALA A 120 -7.51 -4.84 -5.07
N PRO A 121 -6.91 -5.70 -5.92
CA PRO A 121 -5.54 -5.50 -6.37
C PRO A 121 -5.40 -4.22 -7.20
N PRO A 122 -4.17 -3.68 -7.37
CA PRO A 122 -3.92 -2.59 -8.29
C PRO A 122 -4.49 -2.89 -9.67
N ARG A 123 -5.24 -1.95 -10.26
CA ARG A 123 -5.89 -2.17 -11.55
C ARG A 123 -4.87 -2.31 -12.66
N VAL A 124 -4.65 -3.54 -13.07
CA VAL A 124 -3.81 -3.92 -14.19
C VAL A 124 -4.61 -4.94 -15.00
N ASP A 125 -4.79 -4.71 -16.30
CA ASP A 125 -5.45 -5.70 -17.14
C ASP A 125 -4.46 -6.81 -17.48
N ALA A 126 -4.59 -7.93 -16.76
CA ALA A 126 -3.71 -9.09 -16.88
C ALA A 126 -3.74 -9.78 -18.27
N SER A 127 -4.72 -9.45 -19.12
CA SER A 127 -4.84 -9.99 -20.48
C SER A 127 -4.01 -9.21 -21.51
N GLN A 128 -3.41 -8.10 -21.12
CA GLN A 128 -2.67 -7.20 -22.00
C GLN A 128 -1.21 -7.63 -22.19
N SER A 129 -0.58 -7.10 -23.25
CA SER A 129 0.85 -7.29 -23.48
C SER A 129 1.71 -6.67 -22.37
N SER A 130 2.94 -7.12 -22.24
CA SER A 130 3.89 -6.60 -21.25
C SER A 130 4.06 -5.08 -21.35
N ASP A 131 4.04 -4.51 -22.56
CA ASP A 131 4.18 -3.07 -22.77
C ASP A 131 3.01 -2.28 -22.18
N VAL A 132 1.78 -2.77 -22.36
CA VAL A 132 0.57 -2.14 -21.79
C VAL A 132 0.55 -2.29 -20.27
N LEU A 133 1.00 -3.43 -19.75
CA LEU A 133 1.14 -3.65 -18.31
C LEU A 133 2.14 -2.67 -17.70
N LEU A 134 3.28 -2.47 -18.32
CA LEU A 134 4.31 -1.51 -17.88
C LEU A 134 3.79 -0.08 -17.89
N GLU A 135 3.14 0.33 -18.98
CA GLU A 135 2.54 1.68 -19.05
C GLU A 135 1.47 1.88 -17.99
N THR A 136 0.64 0.87 -17.72
CA THR A 136 -0.35 0.91 -16.65
C THR A 136 0.32 1.06 -15.27
N LYS A 137 1.39 0.27 -15.00
CA LYS A 137 2.13 0.35 -13.74
C LYS A 137 2.79 1.71 -13.52
N LYS A 138 3.31 2.32 -14.59
CA LYS A 138 3.90 3.66 -14.55
C LYS A 138 2.88 4.75 -14.20
N ASN A 139 1.61 4.55 -14.57
CA ASN A 139 0.53 5.51 -14.39
C ASN A 139 -0.47 5.09 -13.30
N LEU A 140 -0.09 4.23 -12.35
CA LEU A 140 -0.96 3.88 -11.24
C LEU A 140 -1.31 5.12 -10.42
N PRO A 141 -2.58 5.31 -10.05
CA PRO A 141 -2.96 6.41 -9.17
C PRO A 141 -2.35 6.21 -7.78
N ARG A 142 -1.98 7.30 -7.13
CA ARG A 142 -1.53 7.27 -5.73
C ARG A 142 -2.63 6.71 -4.83
N LEU A 143 -2.24 6.00 -3.78
CA LEU A 143 -3.20 5.36 -2.88
C LEU A 143 -4.20 6.37 -2.28
N GLU A 144 -3.76 7.59 -1.95
CA GLU A 144 -4.63 8.66 -1.43
C GLU A 144 -5.74 9.11 -2.39
N GLN A 145 -5.61 8.83 -3.70
CA GLN A 145 -6.63 9.13 -4.71
C GLN A 145 -7.68 8.01 -4.82
N VAL A 146 -7.35 6.82 -4.31
CA VAL A 146 -8.20 5.63 -4.38
C VAL A 146 -8.98 5.43 -3.08
N VAL A 147 -8.34 5.70 -1.94
CA VAL A 147 -8.94 5.56 -0.61
C VAL A 147 -8.82 6.84 0.21
N ASN A 148 -9.82 7.11 1.05
CA ASN A 148 -9.89 8.34 1.84
C ASN A 148 -9.69 8.12 3.35
N ASP A 149 -9.60 6.88 3.79
CA ASP A 149 -9.60 6.46 5.19
C ASP A 149 -8.27 5.82 5.64
N VAL A 150 -7.22 6.01 4.83
CA VAL A 150 -5.85 5.59 5.11
C VAL A 150 -4.99 6.82 5.43
N SER A 151 -4.09 6.69 6.41
CA SER A 151 -3.21 7.77 6.85
C SER A 151 -2.23 8.20 5.74
N PRO A 152 -1.79 9.47 5.74
CA PRO A 152 -0.83 9.95 4.75
C PRO A 152 0.49 9.17 4.76
N MET A 153 0.96 8.74 5.94
CA MET A 153 2.21 7.99 6.05
C MET A 153 2.09 6.59 5.44
N THR A 154 0.97 5.90 5.67
CA THR A 154 0.70 4.60 5.04
C THR A 154 0.55 4.74 3.53
N CYS A 155 -0.13 5.79 3.04
CA CYS A 155 -0.20 6.08 1.61
C CYS A 155 1.20 6.28 1.01
N PHE A 156 2.05 7.07 1.68
CA PHE A 156 3.44 7.30 1.25
C PHE A 156 4.25 5.99 1.18
N ILE A 157 4.11 5.11 2.19
CA ILE A 157 4.83 3.82 2.20
C ILE A 157 4.40 2.96 1.00
N VAL A 158 3.10 2.81 0.76
CA VAL A 158 2.59 2.01 -0.36
C VAL A 158 3.02 2.59 -1.70
N ASP A 159 2.89 3.91 -1.90
CA ASP A 159 3.30 4.58 -3.14
C ASP A 159 4.81 4.43 -3.39
N ARG A 160 5.63 4.52 -2.34
CA ARG A 160 7.08 4.35 -2.45
C ARG A 160 7.49 2.89 -2.72
N LEU A 161 6.84 1.93 -2.09
CA LEU A 161 7.04 0.50 -2.38
C LEU A 161 6.69 0.17 -3.84
N MET A 162 5.63 0.79 -4.37
CA MET A 162 5.14 0.57 -5.73
C MET A 162 5.74 1.53 -6.76
N ALA A 163 6.79 2.27 -6.42
CA ALA A 163 7.50 3.11 -7.39
C ALA A 163 7.94 2.30 -8.60
N PHE A 164 7.77 2.88 -9.82
CA PHE A 164 8.10 2.21 -11.07
C PHE A 164 9.60 1.90 -11.13
N ASP A 165 10.43 2.91 -10.86
CA ASP A 165 11.87 2.75 -10.78
C ASP A 165 12.25 2.19 -9.40
N ARG A 166 12.99 1.08 -9.39
CA ARG A 166 13.35 0.38 -8.15
C ARG A 166 14.24 1.23 -7.22
N GLU A 167 15.00 2.18 -7.77
CA GLU A 167 15.85 3.11 -7.04
C GLU A 167 15.05 4.10 -6.19
N ASP A 168 13.79 4.36 -6.55
CA ASP A 168 12.89 5.24 -5.79
C ASP A 168 12.21 4.52 -4.62
N ARG A 169 12.34 3.20 -4.52
CA ARG A 169 11.85 2.39 -3.41
C ARG A 169 12.74 2.54 -2.17
N PHE A 170 12.43 1.84 -1.11
CA PHE A 170 13.28 1.80 0.08
C PHE A 170 14.63 1.14 -0.22
N SER A 171 15.69 1.67 0.38
CA SER A 171 17.06 1.22 0.14
C SER A 171 17.43 -0.04 0.93
N SER A 172 16.61 -0.42 1.91
CA SER A 172 16.81 -1.61 2.74
C SER A 172 15.52 -2.01 3.46
N TYR A 173 15.43 -3.25 3.91
CA TYR A 173 14.33 -3.70 4.77
C TYR A 173 14.31 -2.99 6.14
N PRO A 174 15.44 -2.70 6.81
CA PRO A 174 15.44 -1.87 8.01
C PRO A 174 14.83 -0.48 7.80
N GLU A 175 15.16 0.24 6.71
CA GLU A 175 14.54 1.53 6.39
C GLU A 175 13.01 1.40 6.24
N LEU A 176 12.55 0.33 5.60
CA LEU A 176 11.12 0.06 5.46
C LEU A 176 10.47 -0.26 6.82
N MET A 177 11.12 -1.07 7.66
CA MET A 177 10.61 -1.37 9.02
C MET A 177 10.43 -0.10 9.84
N ASP A 178 11.44 0.78 9.87
CA ASP A 178 11.39 2.06 10.59
C ASP A 178 10.19 2.90 10.11
N ALA A 179 9.98 2.99 8.79
CA ALA A 179 8.87 3.75 8.21
C ALA A 179 7.50 3.15 8.59
N VAL A 180 7.36 1.82 8.61
CA VAL A 180 6.10 1.15 8.98
C VAL A 180 5.84 1.26 10.49
N GLU A 181 6.87 1.16 11.34
CA GLU A 181 6.77 1.37 12.78
C GLU A 181 6.33 2.81 13.10
N GLN A 182 6.93 3.80 12.43
CA GLN A 182 6.51 5.19 12.55
C GLN A 182 5.04 5.38 12.13
N ALA A 183 4.61 4.80 11.01
CA ALA A 183 3.23 4.88 10.55
C ALA A 183 2.24 4.28 11.58
N LEU A 184 2.60 3.16 12.20
CA LEU A 184 1.79 2.50 13.22
C LEU A 184 1.72 3.33 14.51
N GLU A 185 2.82 3.97 14.91
CA GLU A 185 2.86 4.87 16.06
C GLU A 185 1.99 6.12 15.81
N GLU A 186 2.16 6.79 14.68
CA GLU A 186 1.36 7.95 14.27
C GLU A 186 -0.14 7.61 14.21
N TYR A 187 -0.50 6.45 13.64
CA TYR A 187 -1.87 5.96 13.60
C TYR A 187 -2.43 5.77 15.03
N THR A 188 -1.68 5.12 15.91
CA THR A 188 -2.10 4.82 17.28
C THR A 188 -2.31 6.10 18.09
N LEU A 189 -1.37 7.04 18.04
CA LEU A 189 -1.48 8.34 18.69
C LEU A 189 -2.69 9.12 18.15
N ALA A 190 -2.86 9.13 16.85
CA ALA A 190 -3.98 9.78 16.21
C ALA A 190 -5.33 9.23 16.65
N MET A 191 -5.46 7.93 16.83
CA MET A 191 -6.67 7.29 17.33
C MET A 191 -6.92 7.60 18.82
N GLN A 192 -5.87 7.62 19.64
CA GLN A 192 -5.98 7.96 21.06
C GLN A 192 -6.43 9.41 21.31
N GLU A 193 -5.87 10.36 20.55
CA GLU A 193 -6.17 11.79 20.71
C GLU A 193 -7.59 12.18 20.29
N SER A 194 -8.15 11.57 19.27
CA SER A 194 -9.42 12.02 18.69
C SER A 194 -10.55 11.01 18.77
N GLY A 195 -10.27 9.72 18.97
CA GLY A 195 -11.25 8.64 18.83
C GLY A 195 -11.89 8.55 17.44
N LEU A 196 -11.34 9.28 16.46
CA LEU A 196 -11.88 9.36 15.10
C LEU A 196 -10.96 8.64 14.11
N THR A 197 -11.56 7.90 13.19
CA THR A 197 -10.86 7.34 12.03
C THR A 197 -10.32 8.45 11.10
N TRP A 198 -9.38 8.12 10.23
CA TRP A 198 -8.84 9.08 9.25
C TRP A 198 -9.92 9.62 8.32
N SER A 199 -10.90 8.81 7.91
CA SER A 199 -12.04 9.26 7.13
C SER A 199 -12.89 10.31 7.88
N GLU A 200 -13.16 10.09 9.14
CA GLU A 200 -13.91 11.02 9.98
C GLU A 200 -13.14 12.32 10.21
N ARG A 201 -11.81 12.24 10.42
CA ARG A 201 -10.93 13.41 10.52
C ARG A 201 -10.93 14.22 9.23
N ARG A 202 -10.72 13.61 8.07
CA ARG A 202 -10.79 14.29 6.77
C ARG A 202 -12.16 14.91 6.53
N ALA A 203 -13.25 14.20 6.86
CA ALA A 203 -14.60 14.74 6.75
C ALA A 203 -14.83 15.93 7.71
N ALA A 204 -14.35 15.86 8.93
CA ALA A 204 -14.45 16.96 9.91
C ALA A 204 -13.66 18.19 9.44
N GLU A 205 -12.46 17.99 8.93
CA GLU A 205 -11.61 19.07 8.41
C GLU A 205 -12.22 19.70 7.14
N ALA A 206 -12.72 18.91 6.20
CA ALA A 206 -13.44 19.40 5.03
C ALA A 206 -14.68 20.22 5.41
N ARG A 207 -15.45 19.79 6.43
CA ARG A 207 -16.58 20.56 6.97
C ARG A 207 -16.11 21.87 7.60
N ARG A 208 -14.97 21.86 8.32
CA ARG A 208 -14.38 23.08 8.93
C ARG A 208 -13.93 24.07 7.87
N VAL A 209 -13.25 23.61 6.82
CA VAL A 209 -12.81 24.44 5.69
C VAL A 209 -14.01 25.01 4.92
N ARG A 210 -15.04 24.21 4.65
CA ARG A 210 -16.28 24.65 3.99
C ARG A 210 -17.00 25.72 4.83
N ARG A 211 -17.11 25.52 6.16
CA ARG A 211 -17.70 26.52 7.08
C ARG A 211 -16.89 27.82 7.09
N ARG A 212 -15.54 27.73 7.04
CA ARG A 212 -14.66 28.92 6.97
C ARG A 212 -14.86 29.68 5.66
N LYS A 213 -14.92 28.98 4.51
CA LYS A 213 -15.19 29.60 3.20
C LYS A 213 -16.58 30.24 3.17
N CYS A 214 -17.62 29.58 3.67
CA CYS A 214 -18.97 30.16 3.74
C CYS A 214 -18.99 31.40 4.64
N ARG A 215 -18.29 31.42 5.78
CA ARG A 215 -18.20 32.61 6.65
C ARG A 215 -17.52 33.78 5.95
N ILE A 216 -16.43 33.54 5.20
CA ILE A 216 -15.72 34.58 4.45
C ILE A 216 -16.64 35.15 3.37
N ILE A 217 -17.38 34.32 2.64
CA ILE A 217 -18.32 34.78 1.59
C ILE A 217 -19.43 35.62 2.20
N VAL A 218 -20.00 35.20 3.35
CA VAL A 218 -21.06 35.96 4.03
C VAL A 218 -20.53 37.30 4.52
N ILE A 219 -19.33 37.34 5.11
CA ILE A 219 -18.72 38.59 5.58
C ILE A 219 -18.43 39.54 4.42
N SER A 220 -17.91 39.02 3.29
CA SER A 220 -17.63 39.83 2.11
C SER A 220 -18.91 40.35 1.45
N SER A 221 -19.98 39.56 1.38
CA SER A 221 -21.27 40.00 0.84
C SER A 221 -21.95 41.05 1.72
N VAL A 222 -21.91 40.90 3.06
CA VAL A 222 -22.41 41.89 3.99
C VAL A 222 -21.61 43.18 3.89
N ALA A 223 -20.28 43.13 3.82
CA ALA A 223 -19.41 44.30 3.63
C ALA A 223 -19.74 45.05 2.33
N SER A 224 -19.99 44.33 1.24
CA SER A 224 -20.37 44.90 -0.06
C SER A 224 -21.74 45.59 -0.01
N VAL A 225 -22.71 44.99 0.68
CA VAL A 225 -24.05 45.59 0.84
C VAL A 225 -24.00 46.85 1.71
N VAL A 226 -23.19 46.85 2.79
CA VAL A 226 -23.01 48.04 3.66
C VAL A 226 -22.30 49.17 2.90
N ALA A 227 -21.27 48.83 2.07
CA ALA A 227 -20.58 49.83 1.26
C ALA A 227 -21.47 50.46 0.17
N LEU A 228 -22.37 49.68 -0.43
CA LEU A 228 -23.39 50.18 -1.38
C LEU A 228 -24.46 51.02 -0.72
N GLY A 229 -24.85 50.67 0.52
CA GLY A 229 -25.84 51.42 1.32
C GLY A 229 -25.32 52.79 1.78
N LEU A 230 -24.05 52.91 2.06
CA LEU A 230 -23.40 54.18 2.47
C LEU A 230 -23.14 55.12 1.29
N GLY A 231 -23.06 54.59 0.05
CA GLY A 231 -22.83 55.36 -1.18
C GLY A 231 -24.09 56.02 -1.76
N ILE A 232 -25.31 55.75 -1.22
CA ILE A 232 -26.59 56.29 -1.69
C ILE A 232 -27.04 57.50 -0.85
N TRP A 233 -26.33 57.85 0.19
CA TRP A 233 -26.64 58.99 1.09
C TRP A 233 -25.57 60.06 1.12
N GLY A 234 -24.79 60.24 0.08
CA GLY A 234 -23.83 61.29 -0.12
C GLY A 234 -24.16 62.19 -1.31
#